data_5a24cc8674c0fbe6c3fac74445f1a07f
#
_entry.id   5a24cc8674c0fbe6c3fac74445f1a07f
#
_cell.length_a   1.000
_cell.length_b   1.000
_cell.length_c   1.000
_cell.angle_alpha   90.00
_cell.angle_beta   90.00
_cell.angle_gamma   90.00
#
_symmetry.space_group_name_H-M   'P 1'
#
loop_
_entity.id
_entity.type
_entity.pdbx_description
1 polymer ?
#
loop_
_entity_poly.entity_id
_entity_poly.type
_entity_poly.pdbx_seq_one_letter_code
_entity_poly.pdbx_strand_id
1 'polypeptide(L)'
;MKNVTKLSARQKNYLKTKSMVDMILGSVGMVVLSPVFLAIAVAIKLEDGLRAPVFFSQKRVGVHKSYFQLYKFRSMRLDTPHDIPTHLLDNPEQYITKVGRFLRKSSLDELPQLYNIARGDMAVVGPRPALWNQTDLIAERDKYGANDVKPGLTGWAQINGRDELEIDVKAKLDGEYVRKAGLAMDIRCVFGTIFSVLRGSGVVEGGTGTMEREKKNKKVMIITNHSYMLWQFRRELIQMLMEDAEVYISTPFVGHEKDFADMGCHMIETPVDRRGINPMTDLRLYKQYRAMLKKEKPDMVITYSIKPNVYAGYACRRLHIPYCVNVQGLGTAFEKPGLSQVVTMMYRTALKGAKTVFFENERNAALFREKKITPAKQQTILSGAGITLDFYQYEAYPENEAFHFLYLGRIMKEKGIDELFYAIRKLHEEYGGKVVLDIVGFFEDEYKGEVEKLVEDGIAVFYGFKEDPRPYYKAADCIVLPSYHEGMSNVLLEAASTGRPVVTSKIPGCMESVEDGTTGYLCQVKNAHSLYQKMNEIYHKSRADREEMGKCARDKMAREFAKDEVLKMTVAKVKE
;
A
#
# COMPACT_ATOMS: atom_id res chain seq x y z
N MET A 1 -2.76 -3.19 32.91
CA MET A 1 -1.48 -2.58 33.33
C MET A 1 -0.36 -3.22 32.53
N LYS A 2 0.16 -2.55 31.48
CA LYS A 2 1.26 -3.07 30.65
C LYS A 2 2.58 -2.87 31.39
N ASN A 3 3.39 -3.93 31.49
CA ASN A 3 4.68 -3.93 32.18
C ASN A 3 5.59 -2.83 31.62
N VAL A 4 5.82 -1.75 32.39
CA VAL A 4 6.85 -0.76 32.12
C VAL A 4 8.19 -1.51 32.14
N THR A 5 9.01 -1.35 31.12
CA THR A 5 10.31 -2.02 30.98
C THR A 5 11.25 -1.57 32.11
N LYS A 6 11.37 -2.36 33.18
CA LYS A 6 12.32 -2.05 34.27
C LYS A 6 13.74 -2.39 33.84
N LEU A 7 14.65 -1.44 34.00
CA LEU A 7 16.08 -1.64 33.78
C LEU A 7 16.64 -2.75 34.71
N SER A 8 17.38 -3.70 34.15
CA SER A 8 18.11 -4.72 34.92
C SER A 8 19.24 -4.09 35.77
N ALA A 9 19.69 -4.77 36.81
CA ALA A 9 20.81 -4.30 37.62
C ALA A 9 22.08 -4.06 36.77
N ARG A 10 22.36 -4.93 35.79
CA ARG A 10 23.48 -4.79 34.84
C ARG A 10 23.36 -3.50 34.01
N GLN A 11 22.15 -3.20 33.51
CA GLN A 11 21.92 -1.97 32.74
C GLN A 11 22.05 -0.69 33.59
N LYS A 12 21.55 -0.72 34.82
CA LYS A 12 21.71 0.39 35.76
C LYS A 12 23.20 0.70 36.04
N ASN A 13 24.01 -0.35 36.28
CA ASN A 13 25.44 -0.20 36.48
C ASN A 13 26.13 0.32 35.22
N TYR A 14 25.78 -0.21 34.04
CA TYR A 14 26.29 0.29 32.76
C TYR A 14 26.00 1.78 32.58
N LEU A 15 24.73 2.20 32.74
CA LEU A 15 24.32 3.59 32.57
C LEU A 15 25.00 4.55 33.56
N LYS A 16 25.28 4.09 34.79
CA LYS A 16 26.03 4.86 35.79
C LYS A 16 27.49 5.06 35.36
N THR A 17 28.18 3.99 34.96
CA THR A 17 29.56 4.08 34.45
C THR A 17 29.65 4.91 33.18
N LYS A 18 28.71 4.66 32.23
CA LYS A 18 28.57 5.42 31.00
C LYS A 18 28.45 6.93 31.29
N SER A 19 27.61 7.31 32.25
CA SER A 19 27.41 8.71 32.60
C SER A 19 28.72 9.41 33.01
N MET A 20 29.60 8.73 33.76
CA MET A 20 30.92 9.27 34.12
C MET A 20 31.83 9.41 32.90
N VAL A 21 31.85 8.37 32.04
CA VAL A 21 32.64 8.42 30.80
C VAL A 21 32.14 9.53 29.87
N ASP A 22 30.82 9.67 29.71
CA ASP A 22 30.22 10.71 28.89
C ASP A 22 30.60 12.12 29.40
N MET A 23 30.58 12.36 30.72
CA MET A 23 30.99 13.65 31.29
C MET A 23 32.47 13.98 31.00
N ILE A 24 33.33 12.96 31.07
CA ILE A 24 34.77 13.16 30.72
C ILE A 24 34.89 13.47 29.22
N LEU A 25 34.20 12.68 28.35
CA LEU A 25 34.21 12.90 26.91
C LEU A 25 33.66 14.28 26.53
N GLY A 26 32.59 14.74 27.18
CA GLY A 26 32.04 16.07 26.98
C GLY A 26 33.03 17.18 27.36
N SER A 27 33.71 17.02 28.50
CA SER A 27 34.72 18.00 28.99
C SER A 27 35.94 18.05 28.06
N VAL A 28 36.48 16.88 27.70
CA VAL A 28 37.61 16.79 26.76
C VAL A 28 37.19 17.33 25.36
N GLY A 29 36.00 16.99 24.90
CA GLY A 29 35.47 17.49 23.64
C GLY A 29 35.36 19.02 23.58
N MET A 30 34.92 19.67 24.64
CA MET A 30 34.89 21.13 24.72
C MET A 30 36.30 21.76 24.63
N VAL A 31 37.29 21.16 25.28
CA VAL A 31 38.68 21.67 25.24
C VAL A 31 39.27 21.49 23.83
N VAL A 32 39.14 20.29 23.25
CA VAL A 32 39.68 19.95 21.92
C VAL A 32 39.02 20.77 20.82
N LEU A 33 37.70 20.98 20.89
CA LEU A 33 36.95 21.74 19.90
C LEU A 33 36.85 23.24 20.19
N SER A 34 37.54 23.74 21.22
CA SER A 34 37.51 25.18 21.55
C SER A 34 37.91 26.12 20.40
N PRO A 35 38.88 25.79 19.50
CA PRO A 35 39.16 26.60 18.31
C PRO A 35 37.97 26.65 17.34
N VAL A 36 37.23 25.55 17.20
CA VAL A 36 36.03 25.48 16.34
C VAL A 36 34.91 26.33 16.97
N PHE A 37 34.72 26.25 18.28
CA PHE A 37 33.77 27.09 19.00
C PHE A 37 34.05 28.59 18.78
N LEU A 38 35.32 28.99 18.86
CA LEU A 38 35.73 30.37 18.61
C LEU A 38 35.44 30.81 17.18
N ALA A 39 35.81 29.96 16.19
CA ALA A 39 35.56 30.26 14.78
C ALA A 39 34.07 30.44 14.48
N ILE A 40 33.21 29.56 15.02
CA ILE A 40 31.74 29.65 14.87
C ILE A 40 31.24 30.93 15.57
N ALA A 41 31.69 31.22 16.77
CA ALA A 41 31.30 32.42 17.50
C ALA A 41 31.64 33.70 16.74
N VAL A 42 32.84 33.76 16.13
CA VAL A 42 33.26 34.89 15.27
C VAL A 42 32.35 34.96 14.03
N ALA A 43 32.07 33.85 13.35
CA ALA A 43 31.21 33.85 12.17
C ALA A 43 29.80 34.38 12.49
N ILE A 44 29.19 33.96 13.60
CA ILE A 44 27.88 34.46 14.05
C ILE A 44 27.95 35.98 14.37
N LYS A 45 29.01 36.42 15.03
CA LYS A 45 29.19 37.84 15.34
C LYS A 45 29.39 38.73 14.12
N LEU A 46 30.05 38.21 13.09
CA LEU A 46 30.25 38.92 11.82
C LEU A 46 28.95 39.04 11.01
N GLU A 47 28.06 38.03 11.07
CA GLU A 47 26.78 38.07 10.35
C GLU A 47 25.73 38.93 11.08
N ASP A 48 25.57 38.74 12.39
CA ASP A 48 24.45 39.30 13.16
C ASP A 48 24.84 40.51 14.03
N GLY A 49 26.12 40.91 14.01
CA GLY A 49 26.67 42.04 14.78
C GLY A 49 27.26 41.64 16.13
N LEU A 50 28.20 42.47 16.63
CA LEU A 50 28.99 42.19 17.84
C LEU A 50 28.15 42.02 19.12
N ARG A 51 26.97 42.62 19.19
CA ARG A 51 26.07 42.50 20.35
C ARG A 51 25.19 41.26 20.33
N ALA A 52 25.10 40.55 19.20
CA ALA A 52 24.23 39.39 19.07
C ALA A 52 24.72 38.20 19.93
N PRO A 53 23.86 37.49 20.66
CA PRO A 53 24.24 36.30 21.44
C PRO A 53 24.69 35.17 20.52
N VAL A 54 25.79 34.49 20.90
CA VAL A 54 26.37 33.37 20.15
C VAL A 54 25.58 32.07 20.39
N PHE A 55 25.08 31.92 21.62
CA PHE A 55 24.38 30.73 22.04
C PHE A 55 22.85 30.96 22.10
N PHE A 56 22.13 29.92 21.81
CA PHE A 56 20.71 29.79 22.03
C PHE A 56 20.48 28.72 23.09
N SER A 57 19.51 28.92 23.98
CA SER A 57 19.16 27.94 24.99
C SER A 57 17.66 27.67 24.98
N GLN A 58 17.28 26.41 25.22
CA GLN A 58 15.89 26.00 25.24
C GLN A 58 15.61 24.96 26.31
N LYS A 59 14.48 25.10 27.02
CA LYS A 59 14.06 24.18 28.07
C LYS A 59 13.69 22.82 27.50
N ARG A 60 14.31 21.74 27.98
CA ARG A 60 14.14 20.37 27.56
C ARG A 60 13.87 19.43 28.72
N VAL A 61 13.28 18.26 28.39
CA VAL A 61 13.01 17.18 29.35
C VAL A 61 14.25 16.30 29.50
N GLY A 62 14.71 16.15 30.75
CA GLY A 62 15.81 15.31 31.18
C GLY A 62 15.32 13.97 31.78
N VAL A 63 16.26 13.29 32.47
CA VAL A 63 15.98 12.03 33.15
C VAL A 63 14.88 12.18 34.22
N HIS A 64 14.00 11.20 34.33
CA HIS A 64 12.83 11.21 35.23
C HIS A 64 11.95 12.43 35.09
N LYS A 65 11.85 12.96 33.85
CA LYS A 65 11.06 14.16 33.50
C LYS A 65 11.51 15.44 34.21
N SER A 66 12.76 15.49 34.70
CA SER A 66 13.39 16.75 35.13
C SER A 66 13.55 17.71 33.96
N TYR A 67 13.80 18.98 34.24
CA TYR A 67 14.03 19.97 33.20
C TYR A 67 15.46 20.49 33.23
N PHE A 68 16.04 20.72 32.03
CA PHE A 68 17.34 21.37 31.89
C PHE A 68 17.35 22.35 30.71
N GLN A 69 18.36 23.24 30.67
CA GLN A 69 18.58 24.14 29.53
C GLN A 69 19.55 23.48 28.54
N LEU A 70 19.07 23.20 27.35
CA LEU A 70 19.87 22.68 26.26
C LEU A 70 20.52 23.85 25.51
N TYR A 71 21.82 23.78 25.27
CA TYR A 71 22.56 24.81 24.56
C TYR A 71 22.87 24.43 23.12
N LYS A 72 22.71 25.40 22.21
CA LYS A 72 23.10 25.32 20.79
C LYS A 72 23.79 26.59 20.35
N PHE A 73 24.54 26.55 19.24
CA PHE A 73 24.88 27.78 18.55
C PHE A 73 23.64 28.39 17.92
N ARG A 74 23.53 29.72 17.96
CA ARG A 74 22.42 30.38 17.31
C ARG A 74 22.52 30.25 15.79
N SER A 75 21.50 29.69 15.18
CA SER A 75 21.36 29.47 13.74
C SER A 75 20.19 30.23 13.14
N MET A 76 19.41 30.94 13.97
CA MET A 76 18.23 31.70 13.55
C MET A 76 18.34 33.16 13.98
N ARG A 77 17.60 34.02 13.29
CA ARG A 77 17.54 35.48 13.57
C ARG A 77 16.97 35.76 14.95
N LEU A 78 17.26 36.97 15.49
CA LEU A 78 16.82 37.39 16.81
C LEU A 78 15.30 37.62 16.92
N ASP A 79 14.64 37.89 15.78
CA ASP A 79 13.21 38.12 15.69
C ASP A 79 12.40 36.80 15.57
N THR A 80 13.06 35.66 15.65
CA THR A 80 12.39 34.34 15.62
C THR A 80 11.62 34.10 16.92
N PRO A 81 10.32 33.65 16.87
CA PRO A 81 9.54 33.29 18.05
C PRO A 81 10.23 32.20 18.90
N HIS A 82 10.47 32.49 20.18
CA HIS A 82 11.29 31.66 21.09
C HIS A 82 10.62 30.34 21.54
N ASP A 83 9.29 30.38 21.73
CA ASP A 83 8.55 29.26 22.36
C ASP A 83 7.76 28.41 21.37
N ILE A 84 7.89 28.69 20.09
CA ILE A 84 7.27 27.92 19.02
C ILE A 84 8.31 26.94 18.47
N PRO A 85 8.00 25.61 18.43
CA PRO A 85 8.84 24.65 17.74
C PRO A 85 9.06 25.06 16.27
N THR A 86 10.27 24.88 15.74
CA THR A 86 10.65 25.34 14.39
C THR A 86 9.69 24.83 13.30
N HIS A 87 9.10 23.65 13.49
CA HIS A 87 8.15 23.04 12.53
C HIS A 87 6.73 23.64 12.57
N LEU A 88 6.42 24.43 13.58
CA LEU A 88 5.15 25.17 13.68
C LEU A 88 5.28 26.63 13.24
N LEU A 89 6.47 27.05 12.77
CA LEU A 89 6.68 28.36 12.21
C LEU A 89 6.25 28.37 10.73
N ASP A 90 5.49 29.37 10.34
CA ASP A 90 5.21 29.65 8.93
C ASP A 90 6.53 30.07 8.24
N ASN A 91 6.95 29.28 7.21
CA ASN A 91 8.19 29.50 6.47
C ASN A 91 9.46 29.60 7.34
N PRO A 92 9.87 28.54 8.07
CA PRO A 92 11.02 28.57 8.98
C PRO A 92 12.34 28.98 8.30
N GLU A 93 12.49 28.72 6.99
CA GLU A 93 13.67 29.08 6.19
C GLU A 93 14.00 30.59 6.19
N GLN A 94 13.02 31.47 6.32
CA GLN A 94 13.22 32.93 6.35
C GLN A 94 13.91 33.42 7.65
N TYR A 95 13.82 32.61 8.69
CA TYR A 95 14.46 32.93 10.00
C TYR A 95 15.86 32.35 10.11
N ILE A 96 16.32 31.48 9.20
CA ILE A 96 17.64 30.85 9.26
C ILE A 96 18.69 31.79 8.66
N THR A 97 19.74 32.08 9.41
CA THR A 97 20.87 32.91 8.95
C THR A 97 21.75 32.14 7.94
N LYS A 98 22.61 32.81 7.17
CA LYS A 98 23.51 32.12 6.21
C LYS A 98 24.50 31.20 6.93
N VAL A 99 25.12 31.69 8.03
CA VAL A 99 25.98 30.90 8.91
C VAL A 99 25.15 29.80 9.56
N GLY A 100 23.93 30.09 10.01
CA GLY A 100 23.02 29.13 10.60
C GLY A 100 22.66 27.96 9.65
N ARG A 101 22.47 28.22 8.37
CA ARG A 101 22.22 27.19 7.37
C ARG A 101 23.40 26.21 7.23
N PHE A 102 24.63 26.74 7.23
CA PHE A 102 25.82 25.90 7.23
C PHE A 102 25.96 25.09 8.53
N LEU A 103 25.73 25.71 9.70
CA LEU A 103 25.82 25.05 11.00
C LEU A 103 24.80 23.90 11.12
N ARG A 104 23.55 24.12 10.70
CA ARG A 104 22.50 23.10 10.70
C ARG A 104 22.82 21.95 9.74
N LYS A 105 23.25 22.26 8.52
CA LYS A 105 23.62 21.24 7.53
C LYS A 105 24.75 20.33 8.00
N SER A 106 25.70 20.88 8.76
CA SER A 106 26.85 20.15 9.33
C SER A 106 26.62 19.64 10.76
N SER A 107 25.44 19.90 11.36
CA SER A 107 25.12 19.62 12.77
C SER A 107 26.10 20.27 13.76
N LEU A 108 26.87 21.27 13.34
CA LEU A 108 27.81 22.00 14.21
C LEU A 108 27.09 22.93 15.20
N ASP A 109 25.83 23.29 14.91
CA ASP A 109 24.99 24.05 15.85
C ASP A 109 24.74 23.30 17.16
N GLU A 110 24.85 21.98 17.18
CA GLU A 110 24.63 21.12 18.36
C GLU A 110 25.90 20.93 19.23
N LEU A 111 27.07 21.39 18.79
CA LEU A 111 28.32 21.25 19.55
C LEU A 111 28.23 21.79 21.00
N PRO A 112 27.51 22.89 21.31
CA PRO A 112 27.38 23.38 22.69
C PRO A 112 26.68 22.37 23.63
N GLN A 113 26.00 21.33 23.13
CA GLN A 113 25.46 20.26 23.96
C GLN A 113 26.56 19.42 24.64
N LEU A 114 27.82 19.51 24.21
CA LEU A 114 28.96 18.95 24.93
C LEU A 114 29.04 19.52 26.36
N TYR A 115 28.65 20.79 26.57
CA TYR A 115 28.53 21.37 27.90
C TYR A 115 27.43 20.69 28.73
N ASN A 116 26.27 20.38 28.13
CA ASN A 116 25.22 19.64 28.82
C ASN A 116 25.68 18.23 29.20
N ILE A 117 26.47 17.59 28.33
CA ILE A 117 27.05 16.26 28.61
C ILE A 117 28.06 16.34 29.74
N ALA A 118 28.97 17.30 29.69
CA ALA A 118 29.98 17.53 30.74
C ALA A 118 29.34 17.82 32.10
N ARG A 119 28.22 18.53 32.11
CA ARG A 119 27.44 18.86 33.30
C ARG A 119 26.63 17.67 33.83
N GLY A 120 26.46 16.63 33.01
CA GLY A 120 25.71 15.45 33.35
C GLY A 120 24.19 15.53 33.12
N ASP A 121 23.68 16.59 32.44
CA ASP A 121 22.28 16.73 32.04
C ASP A 121 21.96 15.78 30.92
N MET A 122 22.92 15.46 30.04
CA MET A 122 22.81 14.62 28.86
C MET A 122 23.85 13.50 28.84
N ALA A 123 23.64 12.55 27.95
CA ALA A 123 24.58 11.49 27.57
C ALA A 123 25.02 11.69 26.10
N VAL A 124 26.11 11.04 25.69
CA VAL A 124 26.49 10.99 24.27
C VAL A 124 25.42 10.24 23.48
N VAL A 125 24.99 9.06 23.96
CA VAL A 125 23.94 8.25 23.34
C VAL A 125 22.75 8.08 24.29
N GLY A 126 21.55 8.37 23.79
CA GLY A 126 20.29 8.25 24.53
C GLY A 126 19.10 8.76 23.71
N PRO A 127 17.87 8.69 24.21
CA PRO A 127 16.71 9.31 23.57
C PRO A 127 16.92 10.83 23.38
N ARG A 128 16.54 11.38 22.22
CA ARG A 128 16.66 12.83 21.97
C ARG A 128 15.83 13.63 23.00
N PRO A 129 16.34 14.69 23.62
CA PRO A 129 15.58 15.43 24.64
C PRO A 129 14.33 16.10 24.05
N ALA A 130 13.15 15.74 24.58
CA ALA A 130 11.87 16.31 24.18
C ALA A 130 11.78 17.79 24.62
N LEU A 131 10.99 18.60 23.89
CA LEU A 131 10.60 19.92 24.38
C LEU A 131 9.72 19.77 25.63
N TRP A 132 9.79 20.74 26.53
CA TRP A 132 9.03 20.71 27.78
C TRP A 132 7.51 20.67 27.57
N ASN A 133 7.01 21.15 26.43
CA ASN A 133 5.61 21.21 26.03
C ASN A 133 5.17 20.07 25.07
N GLN A 134 6.05 19.11 24.74
CA GLN A 134 5.71 17.92 23.95
C GLN A 134 5.10 16.83 24.86
N THR A 135 3.95 17.12 25.44
CA THR A 135 3.26 16.24 26.42
C THR A 135 2.96 14.86 25.86
N ASP A 136 2.60 14.77 24.57
CA ASP A 136 2.22 13.53 23.91
C ASP A 136 3.42 12.58 23.77
N LEU A 137 4.58 13.09 23.32
CA LEU A 137 5.80 12.30 23.24
C LEU A 137 6.28 11.85 24.61
N ILE A 138 6.19 12.73 25.63
CA ILE A 138 6.60 12.41 27.00
C ILE A 138 5.71 11.29 27.57
N ALA A 139 4.39 11.37 27.36
CA ALA A 139 3.43 10.36 27.81
C ALA A 139 3.63 9.02 27.08
N GLU A 140 3.90 9.05 25.78
CA GLU A 140 4.14 7.83 24.99
C GLU A 140 5.44 7.12 25.44
N ARG A 141 6.51 7.87 25.72
CA ARG A 141 7.79 7.37 26.24
C ARG A 141 7.67 6.71 27.62
N ASP A 142 6.74 7.16 28.47
CA ASP A 142 6.50 6.54 29.78
C ASP A 142 6.09 5.06 29.64
N LYS A 143 5.39 4.71 28.59
CA LYS A 143 4.98 3.30 28.31
C LYS A 143 6.17 2.36 28.11
N TYR A 144 7.33 2.91 27.72
CA TYR A 144 8.53 2.15 27.37
C TYR A 144 9.72 2.42 28.30
N GLY A 145 9.57 3.25 29.33
CA GLY A 145 10.64 3.61 30.27
C GLY A 145 11.72 4.52 29.65
N ALA A 146 11.44 5.17 28.53
CA ALA A 146 12.42 5.99 27.82
C ALA A 146 12.72 7.33 28.51
N ASN A 147 11.86 7.78 29.43
CA ASN A 147 12.09 8.94 30.27
C ASN A 147 12.97 8.65 31.52
N ASP A 148 13.29 7.37 31.80
CA ASP A 148 14.09 6.96 32.95
C ASP A 148 15.61 6.90 32.67
N VAL A 149 16.01 7.23 31.44
CA VAL A 149 17.40 7.33 31.03
C VAL A 149 17.77 8.76 30.64
N LYS A 150 19.06 9.12 30.73
CA LYS A 150 19.52 10.45 30.29
C LYS A 150 19.27 10.62 28.79
N PRO A 151 18.77 11.80 28.35
CA PRO A 151 18.67 12.12 26.96
C PRO A 151 20.05 12.19 26.31
N GLY A 152 20.15 11.86 25.01
CA GLY A 152 21.39 11.79 24.26
C GLY A 152 21.55 12.89 23.21
N LEU A 153 22.82 13.15 22.87
CA LEU A 153 23.19 13.94 21.67
C LEU A 153 22.80 13.16 20.40
N THR A 154 23.01 11.84 20.42
CA THR A 154 22.49 10.91 19.41
C THR A 154 21.76 9.76 20.06
N GLY A 155 21.00 8.96 19.29
CA GLY A 155 20.23 7.84 19.82
C GLY A 155 19.62 6.96 18.73
N TRP A 156 19.03 5.85 19.18
CA TRP A 156 18.51 4.80 18.30
C TRP A 156 17.39 5.32 17.39
N ALA A 157 16.44 6.10 17.89
CA ALA A 157 15.42 6.73 17.08
C ALA A 157 16.02 7.72 16.06
N GLN A 158 17.08 8.46 16.44
CA GLN A 158 17.70 9.45 15.56
C GLN A 158 18.39 8.83 14.36
N ILE A 159 19.04 7.66 14.49
CA ILE A 159 19.68 6.98 13.35
C ILE A 159 18.72 6.17 12.49
N ASN A 160 17.48 5.92 12.97
CA ASN A 160 16.44 5.17 12.25
C ASN A 160 15.30 6.05 11.70
N GLY A 161 15.48 7.38 11.60
CA GLY A 161 14.49 8.28 11.00
C GLY A 161 14.40 9.67 11.63
N ARG A 162 15.22 9.97 12.65
CA ARG A 162 15.34 11.31 13.30
C ARG A 162 14.01 11.90 13.78
N ASP A 163 13.78 13.19 13.47
CA ASP A 163 12.62 13.96 13.92
C ASP A 163 11.35 13.72 13.07
N GLU A 164 11.47 12.99 11.97
CA GLU A 164 10.38 12.65 11.03
C GLU A 164 9.51 11.46 11.47
N LEU A 165 9.95 10.74 12.50
CA LEU A 165 9.19 9.58 13.01
C LEU A 165 7.93 10.03 13.74
N GLU A 166 6.83 9.31 13.54
CA GLU A 166 5.62 9.43 14.34
C GLU A 166 5.91 9.21 15.83
N ILE A 167 5.14 9.87 16.71
CA ILE A 167 5.38 9.87 18.14
C ILE A 167 5.44 8.45 18.73
N ASP A 168 4.56 7.56 18.32
CA ASP A 168 4.50 6.18 18.78
C ASP A 168 5.70 5.35 18.29
N VAL A 169 6.13 5.53 17.03
CA VAL A 169 7.31 4.87 16.46
C VAL A 169 8.58 5.35 17.14
N LYS A 170 8.70 6.66 17.36
CA LYS A 170 9.81 7.30 18.07
C LYS A 170 9.94 6.78 19.49
N ALA A 171 8.81 6.72 20.22
CA ALA A 171 8.79 6.21 21.59
C ALA A 171 9.12 4.71 21.67
N LYS A 172 8.68 3.90 20.69
CA LYS A 172 9.04 2.47 20.58
C LYS A 172 10.54 2.26 20.36
N LEU A 173 11.16 3.04 19.46
CA LEU A 173 12.60 2.98 19.19
C LEU A 173 13.42 3.45 20.41
N ASP A 174 12.98 4.51 21.10
CA ASP A 174 13.58 4.95 22.35
C ASP A 174 13.46 3.87 23.45
N GLY A 175 12.33 3.17 23.51
CA GLY A 175 12.13 2.01 24.39
C GLY A 175 12.98 0.80 23.98
N GLU A 176 13.25 0.59 22.70
CA GLU A 176 14.18 -0.44 22.24
C GLU A 176 15.61 -0.14 22.69
N TYR A 177 16.04 1.13 22.62
CA TYR A 177 17.32 1.56 23.19
C TYR A 177 17.40 1.21 24.67
N VAL A 178 16.37 1.54 25.47
CA VAL A 178 16.35 1.25 26.92
C VAL A 178 16.46 -0.24 27.20
N ARG A 179 15.71 -1.08 26.46
CA ARG A 179 15.76 -2.55 26.60
C ARG A 179 17.12 -3.16 26.26
N LYS A 180 17.82 -2.58 25.27
CA LYS A 180 19.10 -3.05 24.76
C LYS A 180 20.28 -2.20 25.24
N ALA A 181 20.07 -1.30 26.22
CA ALA A 181 21.11 -0.38 26.71
C ALA A 181 22.40 -1.13 27.09
N GLY A 182 23.50 -0.76 26.44
CA GLY A 182 24.80 -1.37 26.57
C GLY A 182 25.80 -0.87 25.53
N LEU A 183 27.08 -1.17 25.70
CA LEU A 183 28.17 -0.68 24.85
C LEU A 183 27.94 -0.96 23.36
N ALA A 184 27.47 -2.16 23.01
CA ALA A 184 27.22 -2.53 21.61
C ALA A 184 26.13 -1.65 20.96
N MET A 185 25.09 -1.28 21.72
CA MET A 185 24.01 -0.40 21.24
C MET A 185 24.53 1.03 21.08
N ASP A 186 25.31 1.52 22.00
CA ASP A 186 25.90 2.85 21.93
C ASP A 186 26.86 2.97 20.74
N ILE A 187 27.71 1.96 20.50
CA ILE A 187 28.60 1.91 19.35
C ILE A 187 27.78 1.98 18.03
N ARG A 188 26.69 1.20 17.94
CA ARG A 188 25.80 1.24 16.75
C ARG A 188 25.22 2.64 16.54
N CYS A 189 24.78 3.30 17.59
CA CYS A 189 24.24 4.67 17.48
C CYS A 189 25.32 5.67 17.02
N VAL A 190 26.54 5.60 17.55
CA VAL A 190 27.64 6.48 17.16
C VAL A 190 28.02 6.27 15.69
N PHE A 191 28.27 5.03 15.27
CA PHE A 191 28.58 4.74 13.86
C PHE A 191 27.43 5.10 12.93
N GLY A 192 26.18 4.79 13.31
CA GLY A 192 24.99 5.19 12.53
C GLY A 192 24.91 6.70 12.33
N THR A 193 25.25 7.49 13.35
CA THR A 193 25.30 8.95 13.28
C THR A 193 26.38 9.44 12.33
N ILE A 194 27.60 8.88 12.42
CA ILE A 194 28.71 9.24 11.51
C ILE A 194 28.30 8.96 10.05
N PHE A 195 27.72 7.79 9.77
CA PHE A 195 27.25 7.45 8.43
C PHE A 195 26.11 8.37 7.95
N SER A 196 25.18 8.74 8.82
CA SER A 196 24.09 9.65 8.51
C SER A 196 24.58 11.06 8.16
N VAL A 197 25.55 11.57 8.92
CA VAL A 197 26.17 12.90 8.68
C VAL A 197 26.99 12.89 7.38
N LEU A 198 27.77 11.84 7.12
CA LEU A 198 28.59 11.72 5.92
C LEU A 198 27.77 11.56 4.63
N ARG A 199 26.59 10.93 4.72
CA ARG A 199 25.68 10.80 3.57
C ARG A 199 24.92 12.08 3.25
N GLY A 200 25.03 13.13 4.07
CA GLY A 200 24.36 14.41 3.84
C GLY A 200 22.83 14.31 3.82
N SER A 201 22.26 13.28 4.45
CA SER A 201 20.81 13.19 4.65
C SER A 201 20.38 14.36 5.54
N GLY A 202 19.67 15.32 4.93
CA GLY A 202 19.38 16.65 5.42
C GLY A 202 18.79 16.66 6.83
N VAL A 203 19.23 17.65 7.59
CA VAL A 203 18.67 17.98 8.90
C VAL A 203 17.41 18.79 8.65
N VAL A 204 16.22 18.17 8.75
CA VAL A 204 14.97 18.89 8.96
C VAL A 204 14.66 18.79 10.44
N GLU A 205 14.84 19.89 11.19
CA GLU A 205 14.43 19.95 12.59
C GLU A 205 12.92 20.17 12.69
N GLY A 206 12.26 19.25 13.38
CA GLY A 206 10.96 19.48 14.02
C GLY A 206 9.72 19.22 13.18
N GLY A 207 9.57 18.04 12.55
CA GLY A 207 8.29 17.60 12.02
C GLY A 207 7.50 16.75 13.01
N THR A 208 6.35 17.23 13.49
CA THR A 208 5.28 16.36 13.96
C THR A 208 4.23 16.32 12.86
N GLY A 209 4.19 15.23 12.09
CA GLY A 209 2.99 14.75 11.42
C GLY A 209 2.37 15.52 10.27
N THR A 210 3.03 16.51 9.66
CA THR A 210 2.77 16.92 8.29
C THR A 210 4.08 16.91 7.54
N MET A 211 4.38 15.75 6.96
CA MET A 211 5.42 15.65 5.96
C MET A 211 5.07 16.62 4.81
N GLU A 212 5.81 17.71 4.63
CA GLU A 212 6.35 17.92 3.30
C GLU A 212 7.34 16.77 3.10
N ARG A 213 6.86 15.67 2.53
CA ARG A 213 7.67 14.52 2.12
C ARG A 213 8.83 15.09 1.32
N GLU A 214 10.08 14.80 1.77
CA GLU A 214 11.22 14.93 0.87
C GLU A 214 10.76 14.51 -0.51
N LYS A 215 11.05 15.32 -1.54
CA LYS A 215 10.64 15.03 -2.92
C LYS A 215 10.86 13.55 -3.15
N LYS A 216 9.78 12.82 -3.35
CA LYS A 216 9.81 11.39 -3.63
C LYS A 216 10.78 11.20 -4.78
N ASN A 217 12.01 10.80 -4.50
CA ASN A 217 13.04 10.65 -5.55
C ASN A 217 12.77 9.45 -6.44
N LYS A 218 11.85 8.55 -6.03
CA LYS A 218 11.51 7.36 -6.80
C LYS A 218 10.23 7.61 -7.61
N LYS A 219 10.28 7.20 -8.88
CA LYS A 219 9.14 7.25 -9.79
C LYS A 219 8.63 5.84 -10.06
N VAL A 220 7.38 5.58 -9.73
CA VAL A 220 6.68 4.34 -10.07
C VAL A 220 5.68 4.63 -11.17
N MET A 221 5.78 3.93 -12.29
CA MET A 221 4.85 4.08 -13.40
C MET A 221 3.95 2.86 -13.53
N ILE A 222 2.64 3.09 -13.51
CA ILE A 222 1.62 2.06 -13.74
C ILE A 222 1.10 2.20 -15.15
N ILE A 223 1.13 1.11 -15.92
CA ILE A 223 0.67 1.08 -17.32
C ILE A 223 -0.47 0.07 -17.43
N THR A 224 -1.64 0.55 -17.83
CA THR A 224 -2.85 -0.28 -18.01
C THR A 224 -3.61 0.12 -19.27
N ASN A 225 -4.61 -0.67 -19.63
CA ASN A 225 -5.52 -0.35 -20.75
C ASN A 225 -6.90 0.14 -20.31
N HIS A 226 -7.08 0.45 -19.00
CA HIS A 226 -8.39 0.86 -18.48
C HIS A 226 -8.28 1.59 -17.14
N SER A 227 -8.51 2.90 -17.12
CA SER A 227 -8.43 3.73 -15.90
C SER A 227 -9.50 3.35 -14.86
N TYR A 228 -10.75 3.15 -15.27
CA TYR A 228 -11.84 2.77 -14.38
C TYR A 228 -11.55 1.49 -13.57
N MET A 229 -11.05 0.43 -14.24
CA MET A 229 -10.71 -0.83 -13.57
C MET A 229 -9.54 -0.66 -12.59
N LEU A 230 -8.59 0.21 -12.93
CA LEU A 230 -7.48 0.52 -12.04
C LEU A 230 -7.96 1.22 -10.76
N TRP A 231 -8.87 2.19 -10.90
CA TRP A 231 -9.49 2.89 -9.77
C TRP A 231 -10.26 1.92 -8.85
N GLN A 232 -11.10 1.11 -9.43
CA GLN A 232 -11.96 0.21 -8.69
C GLN A 232 -11.18 -0.84 -7.87
N PHE A 233 -10.08 -1.38 -8.42
CA PHE A 233 -9.43 -2.55 -7.83
C PHE A 233 -8.01 -2.30 -7.31
N ARG A 234 -7.37 -1.17 -7.62
CA ARG A 234 -5.96 -0.91 -7.29
C ARG A 234 -5.73 0.47 -6.65
N ARG A 235 -6.78 1.20 -6.30
CA ARG A 235 -6.68 2.52 -5.67
C ARG A 235 -5.83 2.49 -4.41
N GLU A 236 -6.07 1.54 -3.51
CA GLU A 236 -5.35 1.40 -2.26
C GLU A 236 -3.88 1.01 -2.47
N LEU A 237 -3.59 0.18 -3.48
CA LEU A 237 -2.21 -0.10 -3.87
C LEU A 237 -1.48 1.17 -4.32
N ILE A 238 -2.16 2.00 -5.12
CA ILE A 238 -1.61 3.27 -5.58
C ILE A 238 -1.34 4.20 -4.39
N GLN A 239 -2.27 4.31 -3.44
CA GLN A 239 -2.09 5.09 -2.22
C GLN A 239 -0.85 4.64 -1.42
N MET A 240 -0.68 3.33 -1.22
CA MET A 240 0.51 2.78 -0.54
C MET A 240 1.81 3.03 -1.31
N LEU A 241 1.79 2.99 -2.64
CA LEU A 241 2.98 3.33 -3.45
C LEU A 241 3.29 4.83 -3.39
N MET A 242 2.26 5.66 -3.30
CA MET A 242 2.40 7.11 -3.15
C MET A 242 3.00 7.53 -1.81
N GLU A 243 3.07 6.67 -0.82
CA GLU A 243 3.78 6.95 0.43
C GLU A 243 5.26 7.23 0.20
N ASP A 244 5.91 6.53 -0.73
CA ASP A 244 7.36 6.58 -0.93
C ASP A 244 7.78 6.98 -2.35
N ALA A 245 6.84 7.13 -3.30
CA ALA A 245 7.13 7.37 -4.71
C ALA A 245 6.16 8.34 -5.37
N GLU A 246 6.62 9.07 -6.38
CA GLU A 246 5.76 9.75 -7.33
C GLU A 246 5.12 8.69 -8.25
N VAL A 247 3.79 8.65 -8.32
CA VAL A 247 3.09 7.67 -9.15
C VAL A 247 2.63 8.30 -10.45
N TYR A 248 3.08 7.70 -11.56
CA TYR A 248 2.66 8.02 -12.91
C TYR A 248 1.72 6.94 -13.42
N ILE A 249 0.60 7.31 -14.04
CA ILE A 249 -0.38 6.37 -14.60
C ILE A 249 -0.54 6.62 -16.09
N SER A 250 -0.17 5.63 -16.90
CA SER A 250 -0.35 5.64 -18.36
C SER A 250 -1.51 4.71 -18.72
N THR A 251 -2.58 5.29 -19.28
CA THR A 251 -3.83 4.58 -19.57
C THR A 251 -4.68 5.35 -20.59
N PRO A 252 -5.59 4.69 -21.33
CA PRO A 252 -6.70 5.40 -21.97
C PRO A 252 -7.59 6.06 -20.91
N PHE A 253 -8.05 7.26 -21.17
CA PHE A 253 -8.94 7.98 -20.27
C PHE A 253 -10.39 7.53 -20.50
N VAL A 254 -10.87 6.65 -19.61
CA VAL A 254 -12.21 6.04 -19.68
C VAL A 254 -12.96 6.12 -18.35
N GLY A 255 -12.60 7.11 -17.51
CA GLY A 255 -13.18 7.39 -16.19
C GLY A 255 -12.13 7.43 -15.07
N HIS A 256 -12.41 8.24 -14.06
CA HIS A 256 -11.58 8.44 -12.85
C HIS A 256 -10.19 9.08 -13.08
N GLU A 257 -9.90 9.65 -14.25
CA GLU A 257 -8.64 10.34 -14.51
C GLU A 257 -8.44 11.52 -13.57
N LYS A 258 -9.53 12.26 -13.35
CA LYS A 258 -9.54 13.40 -12.43
C LYS A 258 -9.33 12.96 -10.99
N ASP A 259 -9.98 11.88 -10.58
CA ASP A 259 -9.85 11.34 -9.21
C ASP A 259 -8.40 10.91 -8.91
N PHE A 260 -7.71 10.29 -9.90
CA PHE A 260 -6.28 9.98 -9.78
C PHE A 260 -5.41 11.24 -9.72
N ALA A 261 -5.72 12.24 -10.52
CA ALA A 261 -4.99 13.52 -10.51
C ALA A 261 -5.19 14.26 -9.18
N ASP A 262 -6.42 14.32 -8.68
CA ASP A 262 -6.76 14.92 -7.38
C ASP A 262 -6.11 14.16 -6.21
N MET A 263 -5.89 12.84 -6.34
CA MET A 263 -5.12 12.03 -5.40
C MET A 263 -3.61 12.38 -5.43
N GLY A 264 -3.12 13.05 -6.48
CA GLY A 264 -1.72 13.44 -6.68
C GLY A 264 -0.93 12.54 -7.63
N CYS A 265 -1.59 11.73 -8.46
CA CYS A 265 -0.95 10.94 -9.52
C CYS A 265 -0.69 11.79 -10.77
N HIS A 266 0.39 11.51 -11.47
CA HIS A 266 0.67 12.09 -12.79
C HIS A 266 0.02 11.27 -13.89
N MET A 267 -1.00 11.82 -14.54
CA MET A 267 -1.78 11.12 -15.57
C MET A 267 -1.17 11.31 -16.97
N ILE A 268 -1.02 10.21 -17.69
CA ILE A 268 -0.52 10.19 -19.08
C ILE A 268 -1.53 9.44 -19.95
N GLU A 269 -2.22 10.17 -20.83
CA GLU A 269 -3.13 9.53 -21.77
C GLU A 269 -2.37 8.70 -22.80
N THR A 270 -2.73 7.42 -22.88
CA THR A 270 -2.15 6.50 -23.86
C THR A 270 -3.26 5.63 -24.46
N PRO A 271 -3.76 5.97 -25.65
CA PRO A 271 -4.80 5.20 -26.33
C PRO A 271 -4.33 3.77 -26.61
N VAL A 272 -5.16 2.80 -26.24
CA VAL A 272 -4.89 1.36 -26.46
C VAL A 272 -6.11 0.72 -27.11
N ASP A 273 -5.92 0.16 -28.31
CA ASP A 273 -6.94 -0.71 -28.90
C ASP A 273 -6.97 -2.05 -28.13
N ARG A 274 -8.02 -2.26 -27.34
CA ARG A 274 -8.12 -3.39 -26.39
C ARG A 274 -8.29 -4.75 -27.09
N ARG A 275 -8.99 -4.80 -28.21
CA ARG A 275 -9.39 -6.04 -28.89
C ARG A 275 -8.72 -6.26 -30.25
N GLY A 276 -8.23 -5.21 -30.89
CA GLY A 276 -7.61 -5.26 -32.22
C GLY A 276 -6.29 -6.05 -32.22
N ILE A 277 -6.11 -6.87 -33.25
CA ILE A 277 -4.85 -7.56 -33.55
C ILE A 277 -4.29 -6.94 -34.84
N ASN A 278 -3.81 -5.71 -34.74
CA ASN A 278 -3.22 -5.00 -35.88
C ASN A 278 -1.73 -4.72 -35.60
N PRO A 279 -0.80 -5.38 -36.34
CA PRO A 279 0.64 -5.22 -36.10
C PRO A 279 1.14 -3.78 -36.19
N MET A 280 0.54 -2.95 -37.05
CA MET A 280 0.94 -1.55 -37.21
C MET A 280 0.53 -0.71 -36.00
N THR A 281 -0.68 -0.91 -35.50
CA THR A 281 -1.20 -0.26 -34.27
C THR A 281 -0.35 -0.68 -33.06
N ASP A 282 -0.05 -1.96 -32.95
CA ASP A 282 0.74 -2.54 -31.88
C ASP A 282 2.20 -2.05 -31.89
N LEU A 283 2.81 -1.90 -33.08
CA LEU A 283 4.13 -1.30 -33.21
C LEU A 283 4.13 0.19 -32.82
N ARG A 284 3.05 0.92 -33.13
CA ARG A 284 2.87 2.33 -32.72
C ARG A 284 2.79 2.41 -31.21
N LEU A 285 1.99 1.56 -30.57
CA LEU A 285 1.85 1.47 -29.12
C LEU A 285 3.20 1.17 -28.44
N TYR A 286 3.95 0.22 -28.95
CA TYR A 286 5.32 -0.07 -28.46
C TYR A 286 6.24 1.16 -28.55
N LYS A 287 6.22 1.88 -29.68
CA LYS A 287 7.01 3.11 -29.85
C LYS A 287 6.61 4.20 -28.85
N GLN A 288 5.29 4.35 -28.59
CA GLN A 288 4.77 5.28 -27.60
C GLN A 288 5.26 4.94 -26.18
N TYR A 289 5.11 3.69 -25.74
CA TYR A 289 5.63 3.24 -24.44
C TYR A 289 7.13 3.46 -24.32
N ARG A 290 7.90 3.11 -25.35
CA ARG A 290 9.35 3.31 -25.34
C ARG A 290 9.74 4.79 -25.24
N ALA A 291 9.05 5.68 -25.94
CA ALA A 291 9.28 7.13 -25.89
C ALA A 291 8.94 7.70 -24.50
N MET A 292 7.78 7.34 -23.96
CA MET A 292 7.32 7.72 -22.63
C MET A 292 8.30 7.27 -21.55
N LEU A 293 8.70 6.01 -21.54
CA LEU A 293 9.65 5.45 -20.57
C LEU A 293 11.02 6.11 -20.63
N LYS A 294 11.48 6.50 -21.83
CA LYS A 294 12.72 7.27 -22.00
C LYS A 294 12.63 8.70 -21.46
N LYS A 295 11.46 9.33 -21.61
CA LYS A 295 11.22 10.69 -21.14
C LYS A 295 11.09 10.74 -19.63
N GLU A 296 10.22 9.91 -19.06
CA GLU A 296 9.85 9.95 -17.62
C GLU A 296 10.88 9.26 -16.72
N LYS A 297 11.64 8.29 -17.26
CA LYS A 297 12.70 7.51 -16.56
C LYS A 297 12.23 6.97 -15.21
N PRO A 298 11.16 6.15 -15.15
CA PRO A 298 10.69 5.59 -13.90
C PRO A 298 11.71 4.60 -13.32
N ASP A 299 11.78 4.54 -11.99
CA ASP A 299 12.62 3.58 -11.26
C ASP A 299 11.98 2.19 -11.23
N MET A 300 10.65 2.13 -11.34
CA MET A 300 9.86 0.90 -11.38
C MET A 300 8.63 1.08 -12.28
N VAL A 301 8.34 0.05 -13.07
CA VAL A 301 7.12 -0.02 -13.89
C VAL A 301 6.26 -1.20 -13.45
N ILE A 302 4.95 -0.98 -13.33
CA ILE A 302 3.96 -2.02 -13.04
C ILE A 302 2.99 -2.06 -14.21
N THR A 303 2.81 -3.22 -14.81
CA THR A 303 1.90 -3.36 -15.95
C THR A 303 0.70 -4.24 -15.63
N TYR A 304 -0.45 -3.86 -16.18
CA TYR A 304 -1.71 -4.60 -16.15
C TYR A 304 -2.24 -4.79 -17.56
N SER A 305 -2.90 -5.91 -17.81
CA SER A 305 -3.49 -6.29 -19.10
C SER A 305 -2.47 -6.72 -20.18
N ILE A 306 -2.94 -7.50 -21.16
CA ILE A 306 -2.09 -8.22 -22.11
C ILE A 306 -1.17 -7.29 -22.92
N LYS A 307 -1.71 -6.24 -23.55
CA LYS A 307 -0.91 -5.34 -24.41
C LYS A 307 0.14 -4.54 -23.63
N PRO A 308 -0.20 -3.89 -22.49
CA PRO A 308 0.82 -3.31 -21.61
C PRO A 308 1.88 -4.31 -21.12
N ASN A 309 1.45 -5.51 -20.68
CA ASN A 309 2.35 -6.55 -20.21
C ASN A 309 3.40 -6.93 -21.26
N VAL A 310 2.99 -7.03 -22.52
CA VAL A 310 3.86 -7.39 -23.63
C VAL A 310 4.68 -6.19 -24.12
N TYR A 311 4.03 -5.12 -24.53
CA TYR A 311 4.72 -4.01 -25.23
C TYR A 311 5.48 -3.10 -24.29
N ALA A 312 4.92 -2.74 -23.14
CA ALA A 312 5.65 -1.97 -22.15
C ALA A 312 6.71 -2.84 -21.43
N GLY A 313 6.40 -4.12 -21.13
CA GLY A 313 7.38 -5.06 -20.59
C GLY A 313 8.60 -5.22 -21.51
N TYR A 314 8.38 -5.37 -22.80
CA TYR A 314 9.48 -5.43 -23.78
C TYR A 314 10.28 -4.11 -23.86
N ALA A 315 9.60 -2.96 -23.78
CA ALA A 315 10.25 -1.65 -23.74
C ALA A 315 11.10 -1.47 -22.48
N CYS A 316 10.58 -1.83 -21.29
CA CYS A 316 11.30 -1.80 -20.03
C CYS A 316 12.56 -2.66 -20.08
N ARG A 317 12.43 -3.91 -20.56
CA ARG A 317 13.57 -4.80 -20.74
C ARG A 317 14.67 -4.18 -21.63
N ARG A 318 14.29 -3.56 -22.76
CA ARG A 318 15.23 -2.91 -23.69
C ARG A 318 15.88 -1.65 -23.14
N LEU A 319 15.21 -0.98 -22.21
CA LEU A 319 15.69 0.24 -21.55
C LEU A 319 16.35 -0.04 -20.20
N HIS A 320 16.42 -1.32 -19.78
CA HIS A 320 16.94 -1.76 -18.48
C HIS A 320 16.22 -1.09 -17.28
N ILE A 321 14.92 -0.80 -17.43
CA ILE A 321 14.07 -0.27 -16.37
C ILE A 321 13.48 -1.47 -15.61
N PRO A 322 13.59 -1.53 -14.27
CA PRO A 322 12.93 -2.54 -13.45
C PRO A 322 11.42 -2.56 -13.67
N TYR A 323 10.81 -3.73 -13.76
CA TYR A 323 9.36 -3.82 -13.96
C TYR A 323 8.75 -5.10 -13.37
N CYS A 324 7.50 -4.97 -12.92
CA CYS A 324 6.63 -6.03 -12.47
C CYS A 324 5.43 -6.16 -13.42
N VAL A 325 4.94 -7.36 -13.61
CA VAL A 325 3.86 -7.65 -14.56
C VAL A 325 2.71 -8.34 -13.84
N ASN A 326 1.47 -7.91 -14.07
CA ASN A 326 0.27 -8.53 -13.52
C ASN A 326 -0.49 -9.28 -14.63
N VAL A 327 -0.59 -10.60 -14.50
CA VAL A 327 -1.35 -11.48 -15.39
C VAL A 327 -2.67 -11.80 -14.69
N GLN A 328 -3.68 -10.95 -14.89
CA GLN A 328 -5.01 -11.08 -14.29
C GLN A 328 -5.83 -12.20 -14.94
N GLY A 329 -5.63 -12.41 -16.24
CA GLY A 329 -6.26 -13.48 -17.01
C GLY A 329 -5.51 -13.73 -18.30
N LEU A 330 -5.72 -14.89 -18.90
CA LEU A 330 -5.02 -15.29 -20.12
C LEU A 330 -5.67 -14.74 -21.39
N GLY A 331 -6.96 -14.38 -21.31
CA GLY A 331 -7.77 -13.99 -22.44
C GLY A 331 -7.96 -15.13 -23.47
N THR A 332 -8.84 -14.92 -24.42
CA THR A 332 -9.18 -15.90 -25.48
C THR A 332 -8.03 -16.19 -26.45
N ALA A 333 -6.95 -15.40 -26.40
CA ALA A 333 -5.80 -15.57 -27.29
C ALA A 333 -5.03 -16.87 -27.03
N PHE A 334 -5.04 -17.39 -25.80
CA PHE A 334 -4.40 -18.66 -25.46
C PHE A 334 -5.20 -19.90 -25.92
N GLU A 335 -6.48 -19.74 -26.26
CA GLU A 335 -7.37 -20.83 -26.69
C GLU A 335 -7.35 -21.07 -28.19
N LYS A 336 -7.00 -20.04 -28.97
CA LYS A 336 -7.00 -20.15 -30.45
C LYS A 336 -5.67 -20.76 -30.92
N PRO A 337 -5.72 -21.92 -31.63
CA PRO A 337 -4.54 -22.53 -32.22
C PRO A 337 -3.78 -21.53 -33.12
N GLY A 338 -2.47 -21.55 -33.10
CA GLY A 338 -1.61 -20.57 -33.82
C GLY A 338 -1.42 -19.23 -33.07
N LEU A 339 -2.50 -18.56 -32.66
CA LEU A 339 -2.39 -17.31 -31.90
C LEU A 339 -1.77 -17.55 -30.51
N SER A 340 -2.09 -18.66 -29.86
CA SER A 340 -1.48 -19.07 -28.59
C SER A 340 0.03 -19.19 -28.67
N GLN A 341 0.59 -19.68 -29.78
CA GLN A 341 2.04 -19.79 -29.98
C GLN A 341 2.70 -18.42 -30.11
N VAL A 342 2.09 -17.51 -30.88
CA VAL A 342 2.58 -16.14 -31.06
C VAL A 342 2.56 -15.39 -29.72
N VAL A 343 1.45 -15.42 -29.01
CA VAL A 343 1.29 -14.77 -27.70
C VAL A 343 2.27 -15.34 -26.67
N THR A 344 2.48 -16.67 -26.67
CA THR A 344 3.48 -17.34 -25.83
C THR A 344 4.89 -16.80 -26.10
N MET A 345 5.28 -16.64 -27.37
CA MET A 345 6.58 -16.11 -27.75
C MET A 345 6.73 -14.64 -27.34
N MET A 346 5.68 -13.83 -27.53
CA MET A 346 5.65 -12.43 -27.12
C MET A 346 5.83 -12.30 -25.60
N TYR A 347 5.07 -13.05 -24.81
CA TYR A 347 5.22 -13.06 -23.35
C TYR A 347 6.60 -13.55 -22.91
N ARG A 348 7.10 -14.65 -23.48
CA ARG A 348 8.44 -15.17 -23.16
C ARG A 348 9.52 -14.12 -23.39
N THR A 349 9.39 -13.32 -24.46
CA THR A 349 10.34 -12.25 -24.77
C THR A 349 10.16 -11.06 -23.84
N ALA A 350 8.93 -10.64 -23.59
CA ALA A 350 8.62 -9.48 -22.75
C ALA A 350 8.94 -9.68 -21.27
N LEU A 351 8.69 -10.90 -20.74
CA LEU A 351 8.81 -11.18 -19.30
C LEU A 351 10.20 -11.68 -18.86
N LYS A 352 11.12 -11.95 -19.77
CA LYS A 352 12.45 -12.50 -19.45
C LYS A 352 13.23 -11.66 -18.43
N GLY A 353 12.99 -10.35 -18.36
CA GLY A 353 13.66 -9.41 -17.44
C GLY A 353 12.73 -8.86 -16.36
N ALA A 354 11.49 -9.35 -16.22
CA ALA A 354 10.58 -8.90 -15.18
C ALA A 354 11.11 -9.30 -13.80
N LYS A 355 11.04 -8.40 -12.84
CA LYS A 355 11.44 -8.63 -11.46
C LYS A 355 10.54 -9.69 -10.82
N THR A 356 9.23 -9.53 -10.99
CA THR A 356 8.22 -10.51 -10.63
C THR A 356 7.05 -10.48 -11.61
N VAL A 357 6.39 -11.62 -11.75
CA VAL A 357 5.14 -11.76 -12.49
C VAL A 357 4.07 -12.24 -11.52
N PHE A 358 3.10 -11.38 -11.28
CA PHE A 358 1.96 -11.66 -10.43
C PHE A 358 0.87 -12.41 -11.20
N PHE A 359 0.34 -13.44 -10.58
CA PHE A 359 -0.81 -14.20 -11.09
C PHE A 359 -1.93 -14.19 -10.06
N GLU A 360 -3.18 -14.23 -10.51
CA GLU A 360 -4.35 -14.27 -9.63
C GLU A 360 -4.81 -15.70 -9.30
N ASN A 361 -4.24 -16.71 -9.95
CA ASN A 361 -4.48 -18.12 -9.64
C ASN A 361 -3.29 -19.01 -10.05
N GLU A 362 -3.18 -20.17 -9.39
CA GLU A 362 -2.09 -21.13 -9.60
C GLU A 362 -2.09 -21.73 -11.01
N ARG A 363 -3.27 -21.95 -11.61
CA ARG A 363 -3.35 -22.57 -12.95
C ARG A 363 -2.72 -21.71 -14.02
N ASN A 364 -2.95 -20.38 -13.99
CA ASN A 364 -2.33 -19.45 -14.93
C ASN A 364 -0.81 -19.41 -14.74
N ALA A 365 -0.33 -19.44 -13.49
CA ALA A 365 1.08 -19.54 -13.16
C ALA A 365 1.70 -20.85 -13.66
N ALA A 366 1.03 -21.99 -13.45
CA ALA A 366 1.45 -23.30 -13.93
C ALA A 366 1.55 -23.34 -15.47
N LEU A 367 0.55 -22.81 -16.18
CA LEU A 367 0.58 -22.74 -17.64
C LEU A 367 1.78 -21.94 -18.16
N PHE A 368 2.14 -20.84 -17.49
CA PHE A 368 3.32 -20.05 -17.86
C PHE A 368 4.63 -20.82 -17.59
N ARG A 369 4.68 -21.69 -16.56
CA ARG A 369 5.81 -22.61 -16.33
C ARG A 369 5.89 -23.68 -17.41
N GLU A 370 4.79 -24.36 -17.71
CA GLU A 370 4.68 -25.39 -18.75
C GLU A 370 5.11 -24.87 -20.12
N LYS A 371 4.60 -23.69 -20.49
CA LYS A 371 4.96 -23.01 -21.73
C LYS A 371 6.34 -22.36 -21.67
N LYS A 372 7.12 -22.52 -20.60
CA LYS A 372 8.46 -21.95 -20.40
C LYS A 372 8.47 -20.41 -20.63
N ILE A 373 7.43 -19.71 -20.21
CA ILE A 373 7.35 -18.24 -20.27
C ILE A 373 8.08 -17.63 -19.08
N THR A 374 7.77 -18.08 -17.87
CA THR A 374 8.41 -17.62 -16.63
C THR A 374 8.74 -18.80 -15.72
N PRO A 375 9.92 -18.81 -15.06
CA PRO A 375 10.26 -19.83 -14.06
C PRO A 375 9.51 -19.56 -12.73
N ALA A 376 9.30 -20.58 -11.90
CA ALA A 376 8.61 -20.46 -10.61
C ALA A 376 9.16 -19.36 -9.69
N LYS A 377 10.47 -19.19 -9.63
CA LYS A 377 11.14 -18.15 -8.81
C LYS A 377 10.78 -16.71 -9.19
N GLN A 378 10.26 -16.49 -10.39
CA GLN A 378 9.85 -15.18 -10.90
C GLN A 378 8.34 -14.94 -10.71
N GLN A 379 7.61 -15.95 -10.24
CA GLN A 379 6.15 -15.90 -10.08
C GLN A 379 5.77 -15.60 -8.64
N THR A 380 4.74 -14.79 -8.48
CA THR A 380 4.05 -14.55 -7.20
C THR A 380 2.55 -14.71 -7.44
N ILE A 381 1.91 -15.57 -6.65
CA ILE A 381 0.47 -15.78 -6.75
C ILE A 381 -0.20 -14.91 -5.71
N LEU A 382 -1.15 -14.12 -6.14
CA LEU A 382 -1.97 -13.24 -5.32
C LEU A 382 -3.40 -13.77 -5.28
N SER A 383 -4.11 -13.54 -4.19
CA SER A 383 -5.55 -13.80 -4.09
C SER A 383 -6.35 -12.69 -4.78
N GLY A 384 -6.15 -12.52 -6.10
CA GLY A 384 -6.76 -11.47 -6.91
C GLY A 384 -6.33 -10.06 -6.51
N ALA A 385 -7.28 -9.14 -6.45
CA ALA A 385 -7.11 -7.79 -5.91
C ALA A 385 -7.27 -7.75 -4.39
N GLY A 386 -7.70 -8.86 -3.78
CA GLY A 386 -8.19 -8.90 -2.42
C GLY A 386 -9.55 -8.23 -2.27
N ILE A 387 -10.18 -8.41 -1.12
CA ILE A 387 -11.48 -7.83 -0.80
C ILE A 387 -11.40 -6.95 0.45
N THR A 388 -12.00 -5.76 0.39
CA THR A 388 -12.11 -4.83 1.52
C THR A 388 -13.29 -5.24 2.38
N LEU A 389 -13.01 -5.96 3.47
CA LEU A 389 -14.04 -6.55 4.34
C LEU A 389 -14.91 -5.50 5.04
N ASP A 390 -14.37 -4.33 5.34
CA ASP A 390 -15.10 -3.22 5.96
C ASP A 390 -16.03 -2.50 4.99
N PHE A 391 -15.74 -2.58 3.68
CA PHE A 391 -16.62 -2.03 2.64
C PHE A 391 -17.73 -3.02 2.25
N TYR A 392 -17.39 -4.31 2.08
CA TYR A 392 -18.35 -5.40 1.87
C TYR A 392 -18.59 -6.10 3.21
N GLN A 393 -19.35 -5.45 4.10
CA GLN A 393 -19.65 -5.98 5.42
C GLN A 393 -20.60 -7.19 5.34
N TYR A 394 -20.52 -8.05 6.34
CA TYR A 394 -21.50 -9.13 6.50
C TYR A 394 -22.91 -8.54 6.69
N GLU A 395 -23.84 -8.99 5.89
CA GLU A 395 -25.26 -8.60 5.98
C GLU A 395 -26.10 -9.81 6.39
N ALA A 396 -27.08 -9.58 7.26
CA ALA A 396 -28.03 -10.62 7.64
C ALA A 396 -28.70 -11.25 6.41
N TYR A 397 -28.97 -12.55 6.46
CA TYR A 397 -29.60 -13.24 5.35
C TYR A 397 -31.02 -12.71 5.13
N PRO A 398 -31.46 -12.42 3.90
CA PRO A 398 -32.71 -11.73 3.64
C PRO A 398 -33.94 -12.56 3.99
N GLU A 399 -35.06 -11.87 4.22
CA GLU A 399 -36.39 -12.46 4.43
C GLU A 399 -37.28 -12.16 3.23
N ASN A 400 -36.97 -12.80 2.10
CA ASN A 400 -37.70 -12.63 0.85
C ASN A 400 -38.89 -13.59 0.76
N GLU A 401 -40.02 -13.14 0.17
CA GLU A 401 -41.16 -14.00 -0.17
C GLU A 401 -40.83 -14.92 -1.36
N ALA A 402 -40.12 -14.40 -2.36
CA ALA A 402 -39.54 -15.17 -3.48
C ALA A 402 -38.03 -15.33 -3.29
N PHE A 403 -37.46 -16.38 -3.84
CA PHE A 403 -36.02 -16.61 -3.83
C PHE A 403 -35.34 -15.80 -4.94
N HIS A 404 -34.44 -14.91 -4.55
CA HIS A 404 -33.73 -14.01 -5.46
C HIS A 404 -32.34 -14.54 -5.81
N PHE A 405 -32.18 -15.00 -7.05
CA PHE A 405 -30.88 -15.21 -7.64
C PHE A 405 -30.35 -13.90 -8.22
N LEU A 406 -29.13 -13.50 -7.87
CA LEU A 406 -28.51 -12.30 -8.42
C LEU A 406 -27.41 -12.66 -9.42
N TYR A 407 -27.51 -12.12 -10.61
CA TYR A 407 -26.42 -12.02 -11.56
C TYR A 407 -25.88 -10.59 -11.57
N LEU A 408 -24.56 -10.44 -11.42
CA LEU A 408 -23.89 -9.15 -11.50
C LEU A 408 -22.71 -9.23 -12.46
N GLY A 409 -22.71 -8.40 -13.50
CA GLY A 409 -21.62 -8.36 -14.47
C GLY A 409 -22.03 -7.91 -15.85
N ARG A 410 -21.09 -8.02 -16.80
CA ARG A 410 -21.34 -7.75 -18.22
C ARG A 410 -22.23 -8.86 -18.79
N ILE A 411 -23.27 -8.46 -19.51
CA ILE A 411 -24.18 -9.41 -20.15
C ILE A 411 -23.57 -9.77 -21.50
N MET A 412 -22.90 -10.93 -21.53
CA MET A 412 -22.18 -11.46 -22.71
C MET A 412 -22.02 -12.96 -22.60
N LYS A 413 -21.80 -13.60 -23.74
CA LYS A 413 -21.76 -15.07 -23.88
C LYS A 413 -20.72 -15.73 -22.96
N GLU A 414 -19.53 -15.15 -22.87
CA GLU A 414 -18.44 -15.72 -22.05
C GLU A 414 -18.73 -15.67 -20.54
N LYS A 415 -19.79 -14.96 -20.13
CA LYS A 415 -20.29 -14.95 -18.75
C LYS A 415 -21.34 -16.02 -18.48
N GLY A 416 -21.62 -16.89 -19.47
CA GLY A 416 -22.54 -18.00 -19.32
C GLY A 416 -24.01 -17.59 -19.27
N ILE A 417 -24.36 -16.51 -19.98
CA ILE A 417 -25.72 -15.95 -19.98
C ILE A 417 -26.72 -16.91 -20.60
N ASP A 418 -26.34 -17.67 -21.64
CA ASP A 418 -27.19 -18.68 -22.27
C ASP A 418 -27.60 -19.77 -21.25
N GLU A 419 -26.63 -20.25 -20.46
CA GLU A 419 -26.85 -21.25 -19.42
C GLU A 419 -27.70 -20.70 -18.27
N LEU A 420 -27.46 -19.44 -17.87
CA LEU A 420 -28.22 -18.79 -16.82
C LEU A 420 -29.69 -18.62 -17.21
N PHE A 421 -29.97 -18.16 -18.44
CA PHE A 421 -31.33 -17.95 -18.89
C PHE A 421 -32.08 -19.28 -19.07
N TYR A 422 -31.42 -20.33 -19.52
CA TYR A 422 -31.98 -21.65 -19.51
C TYR A 422 -32.33 -22.12 -18.08
N ALA A 423 -31.41 -22.01 -17.14
CA ALA A 423 -31.59 -22.50 -15.78
C ALA A 423 -32.72 -21.75 -15.05
N ILE A 424 -32.80 -20.42 -15.18
CA ILE A 424 -33.85 -19.65 -14.51
C ILE A 424 -35.24 -19.89 -15.11
N ARG A 425 -35.35 -20.00 -16.43
CA ARG A 425 -36.64 -20.36 -17.08
C ARG A 425 -37.14 -21.67 -16.54
N LYS A 426 -36.26 -22.66 -16.44
CA LYS A 426 -36.63 -24.00 -15.95
C LYS A 426 -37.05 -23.99 -14.50
N LEU A 427 -36.37 -23.24 -13.64
CA LEU A 427 -36.77 -23.04 -12.23
C LEU A 427 -38.13 -22.32 -12.15
N HIS A 428 -38.35 -21.32 -12.99
CA HIS A 428 -39.63 -20.61 -13.02
C HIS A 428 -40.79 -21.48 -13.52
N GLU A 429 -40.55 -22.37 -14.51
CA GLU A 429 -41.54 -23.36 -14.94
C GLU A 429 -41.95 -24.31 -13.81
N GLU A 430 -41.01 -24.69 -12.94
CA GLU A 430 -41.26 -25.64 -11.84
C GLU A 430 -41.87 -24.95 -10.59
N TYR A 431 -41.42 -23.70 -10.25
CA TYR A 431 -41.76 -23.04 -8.97
C TYR A 431 -42.55 -21.75 -9.14
N GLY A 432 -42.75 -21.26 -10.36
CA GLY A 432 -43.47 -20.03 -10.68
C GLY A 432 -42.80 -18.80 -10.08
N GLY A 433 -43.57 -17.80 -9.70
CA GLY A 433 -43.11 -16.55 -9.14
C GLY A 433 -42.36 -16.65 -7.79
N LYS A 434 -42.12 -17.85 -7.26
CA LYS A 434 -41.29 -18.10 -6.08
C LYS A 434 -39.80 -17.98 -6.34
N VAL A 435 -39.39 -17.89 -7.59
CA VAL A 435 -37.99 -17.76 -8.02
C VAL A 435 -37.86 -16.61 -9.01
N VAL A 436 -36.94 -15.68 -8.74
CA VAL A 436 -36.70 -14.47 -9.55
C VAL A 436 -35.21 -14.33 -9.82
N LEU A 437 -34.84 -13.84 -11.00
CA LEU A 437 -33.47 -13.47 -11.36
C LEU A 437 -33.33 -11.95 -11.36
N ASP A 438 -32.51 -11.44 -10.46
CA ASP A 438 -32.07 -10.06 -10.46
C ASP A 438 -30.83 -9.90 -11.36
N ILE A 439 -30.89 -9.00 -12.34
CA ILE A 439 -29.79 -8.75 -13.29
C ILE A 439 -29.26 -7.34 -13.10
N VAL A 440 -27.99 -7.22 -12.69
CA VAL A 440 -27.26 -5.95 -12.55
C VAL A 440 -26.08 -5.94 -13.50
N GLY A 441 -26.06 -4.99 -14.45
CA GLY A 441 -24.96 -4.91 -15.42
C GLY A 441 -25.34 -4.16 -16.68
N PHE A 442 -24.52 -4.32 -17.70
CA PHE A 442 -24.73 -3.72 -19.02
C PHE A 442 -24.46 -4.74 -20.13
N PHE A 443 -25.10 -4.49 -21.29
CA PHE A 443 -24.95 -5.36 -22.44
C PHE A 443 -23.60 -5.11 -23.13
N GLU A 444 -22.85 -6.16 -23.36
CA GLU A 444 -21.66 -6.16 -24.21
C GLU A 444 -21.92 -6.95 -25.51
N ASP A 445 -22.84 -7.93 -25.48
CA ASP A 445 -23.35 -8.68 -26.63
C ASP A 445 -24.87 -8.45 -26.83
N GLU A 446 -25.44 -9.01 -27.87
CA GLU A 446 -26.85 -8.81 -28.29
C GLU A 446 -27.84 -9.65 -27.45
N TYR A 447 -27.95 -9.39 -26.14
CA TYR A 447 -28.88 -10.09 -25.24
C TYR A 447 -30.08 -9.22 -24.80
N LYS A 448 -30.21 -8.01 -25.31
CA LYS A 448 -31.22 -7.05 -24.84
C LYS A 448 -32.65 -7.62 -24.99
N GLY A 449 -33.00 -8.17 -26.16
CA GLY A 449 -34.32 -8.72 -26.41
C GLY A 449 -34.66 -9.92 -25.54
N GLU A 450 -33.67 -10.77 -25.21
CA GLU A 450 -33.89 -11.92 -24.32
C GLU A 450 -34.12 -11.48 -22.86
N VAL A 451 -33.39 -10.45 -22.38
CA VAL A 451 -33.59 -9.88 -21.05
C VAL A 451 -34.96 -9.21 -20.96
N GLU A 452 -35.35 -8.40 -21.98
CA GLU A 452 -36.67 -7.78 -22.04
C GLU A 452 -37.80 -8.81 -21.95
N LYS A 453 -37.66 -9.93 -22.67
CA LYS A 453 -38.63 -11.04 -22.60
C LYS A 453 -38.70 -11.69 -21.23
N LEU A 454 -37.54 -11.93 -20.55
CA LEU A 454 -37.53 -12.49 -19.19
C LEU A 454 -38.21 -11.54 -18.19
N VAL A 455 -38.10 -10.23 -18.39
CA VAL A 455 -38.76 -9.21 -17.55
C VAL A 455 -40.27 -9.18 -17.82
N GLU A 456 -40.69 -9.22 -19.09
CA GLU A 456 -42.11 -9.30 -19.48
C GLU A 456 -42.78 -10.55 -18.94
N ASP A 457 -42.09 -11.69 -18.96
CA ASP A 457 -42.59 -13.00 -18.45
C ASP A 457 -42.57 -13.04 -16.89
N GLY A 458 -42.09 -11.99 -16.19
CA GLY A 458 -42.00 -11.93 -14.74
C GLY A 458 -40.94 -12.85 -14.13
N ILE A 459 -39.99 -13.32 -14.93
CA ILE A 459 -38.90 -14.24 -14.53
C ILE A 459 -37.72 -13.49 -13.98
N ALA A 460 -37.45 -12.26 -14.48
CA ALA A 460 -36.31 -11.47 -14.10
C ALA A 460 -36.65 -9.99 -13.84
N VAL A 461 -35.77 -9.32 -13.08
CA VAL A 461 -35.75 -7.88 -12.92
C VAL A 461 -34.40 -7.36 -13.43
N PHE A 462 -34.43 -6.38 -14.35
CA PHE A 462 -33.22 -5.79 -14.89
C PHE A 462 -33.01 -4.39 -14.33
N TYR A 463 -31.91 -4.18 -13.60
CA TYR A 463 -31.58 -2.94 -12.92
C TYR A 463 -30.62 -2.03 -13.72
N GLY A 464 -30.04 -2.53 -14.83
CA GLY A 464 -28.98 -1.82 -15.52
C GLY A 464 -27.66 -1.79 -14.75
N PHE A 465 -26.70 -1.01 -15.23
CA PHE A 465 -25.43 -0.81 -14.53
C PHE A 465 -25.62 -0.03 -13.22
N LYS A 466 -25.00 -0.49 -12.16
CA LYS A 466 -24.97 0.17 -10.86
C LYS A 466 -23.54 0.36 -10.38
N GLU A 467 -23.24 1.54 -9.91
CA GLU A 467 -21.93 1.90 -9.39
C GLU A 467 -21.67 1.27 -8.02
N ASP A 468 -22.70 1.21 -7.15
CA ASP A 468 -22.67 0.51 -5.87
C ASP A 468 -23.50 -0.79 -5.92
N PRO A 469 -22.86 -1.98 -5.91
CA PRO A 469 -23.55 -3.25 -5.99
C PRO A 469 -24.06 -3.76 -4.62
N ARG A 470 -23.63 -3.17 -3.49
CA ARG A 470 -23.90 -3.68 -2.13
C ARG A 470 -25.39 -3.85 -1.80
N PRO A 471 -26.30 -2.92 -2.17
CA PRO A 471 -27.73 -3.13 -1.92
C PRO A 471 -28.29 -4.41 -2.59
N TYR A 472 -27.74 -4.78 -3.75
CA TYR A 472 -28.18 -5.96 -4.49
C TYR A 472 -27.63 -7.24 -3.87
N TYR A 473 -26.37 -7.27 -3.43
CA TYR A 473 -25.84 -8.38 -2.64
C TYR A 473 -26.65 -8.57 -1.34
N LYS A 474 -27.00 -7.50 -0.66
CA LYS A 474 -27.80 -7.54 0.58
C LYS A 474 -29.17 -8.17 0.35
N ALA A 475 -29.84 -7.85 -0.74
CA ALA A 475 -31.18 -8.31 -1.07
C ALA A 475 -31.23 -9.74 -1.62
N ALA A 476 -30.13 -10.25 -2.18
CA ALA A 476 -30.09 -11.54 -2.84
C ALA A 476 -30.01 -12.71 -1.87
N ASP A 477 -30.64 -13.84 -2.24
CA ASP A 477 -30.51 -15.12 -1.54
C ASP A 477 -29.26 -15.89 -2.00
N CYS A 478 -28.93 -15.81 -3.29
CA CYS A 478 -27.78 -16.49 -3.88
C CYS A 478 -27.24 -15.73 -5.09
N ILE A 479 -25.93 -15.68 -5.25
CA ILE A 479 -25.30 -15.08 -6.44
C ILE A 479 -24.97 -16.19 -7.44
N VAL A 480 -25.25 -15.94 -8.73
CA VAL A 480 -25.00 -16.89 -9.81
C VAL A 480 -24.05 -16.27 -10.84
N LEU A 481 -22.90 -16.91 -11.06
CA LEU A 481 -21.91 -16.46 -12.03
C LEU A 481 -21.33 -17.64 -12.83
N PRO A 482 -22.00 -18.10 -13.92
CA PRO A 482 -21.59 -19.27 -14.69
C PRO A 482 -20.53 -18.96 -15.76
N SER A 483 -19.56 -18.09 -15.45
CA SER A 483 -18.53 -17.64 -16.38
C SER A 483 -17.72 -18.79 -17.01
N TYR A 484 -17.25 -18.59 -18.24
CA TYR A 484 -16.35 -19.53 -18.91
C TYR A 484 -14.89 -19.29 -18.56
N HIS A 485 -14.54 -18.04 -18.24
CA HIS A 485 -13.18 -17.62 -17.92
C HIS A 485 -13.19 -16.49 -16.91
N GLU A 486 -12.33 -16.61 -15.88
CA GLU A 486 -12.07 -15.55 -14.93
C GLU A 486 -10.56 -15.50 -14.59
N GLY A 487 -10.06 -14.33 -14.21
CA GLY A 487 -8.77 -14.20 -13.55
C GLY A 487 -8.90 -14.56 -12.06
N MET A 488 -9.53 -13.66 -11.32
CA MET A 488 -10.17 -13.85 -10.01
C MET A 488 -11.50 -13.11 -10.07
N SER A 489 -12.58 -13.76 -9.70
CA SER A 489 -13.90 -13.13 -9.75
C SER A 489 -14.17 -12.26 -8.54
N ASN A 490 -14.06 -10.93 -8.70
CA ASN A 490 -14.40 -9.99 -7.62
C ASN A 490 -15.87 -10.13 -7.20
N VAL A 491 -16.79 -10.37 -8.12
CA VAL A 491 -18.22 -10.59 -7.81
C VAL A 491 -18.42 -11.71 -6.80
N LEU A 492 -17.67 -12.80 -6.92
CA LEU A 492 -17.73 -13.91 -5.96
C LEU A 492 -17.11 -13.55 -4.61
N LEU A 493 -16.01 -12.78 -4.61
CA LEU A 493 -15.39 -12.30 -3.37
C LEU A 493 -16.32 -11.32 -2.62
N GLU A 494 -16.96 -10.41 -3.35
CA GLU A 494 -17.92 -9.44 -2.83
C GLU A 494 -19.15 -10.13 -2.25
N ALA A 495 -19.74 -11.09 -2.99
CA ALA A 495 -20.85 -11.91 -2.54
C ALA A 495 -20.54 -12.69 -1.27
N ALA A 496 -19.42 -13.41 -1.26
CA ALA A 496 -18.96 -14.18 -0.11
C ALA A 496 -18.66 -13.28 1.11
N SER A 497 -18.08 -12.09 0.88
CA SER A 497 -17.85 -11.12 1.94
C SER A 497 -19.14 -10.60 2.55
N THR A 498 -20.18 -10.43 1.75
CA THR A 498 -21.50 -10.00 2.22
C THR A 498 -22.28 -11.15 2.91
N GLY A 499 -21.72 -12.36 2.94
CA GLY A 499 -22.36 -13.54 3.55
C GLY A 499 -23.40 -14.17 2.63
N ARG A 500 -23.19 -14.14 1.33
CA ARG A 500 -24.11 -14.77 0.36
C ARG A 500 -23.48 -16.02 -0.24
N PRO A 501 -24.17 -17.15 -0.24
CA PRO A 501 -23.75 -18.33 -0.96
C PRO A 501 -23.76 -18.06 -2.47
N VAL A 502 -22.92 -18.79 -3.19
CA VAL A 502 -22.76 -18.59 -4.63
C VAL A 502 -22.92 -19.89 -5.43
N VAL A 503 -23.39 -19.78 -6.67
CA VAL A 503 -23.33 -20.85 -7.66
C VAL A 503 -22.50 -20.36 -8.83
N THR A 504 -21.39 -21.07 -9.13
CA THR A 504 -20.44 -20.62 -10.16
C THR A 504 -19.84 -21.80 -10.93
N SER A 505 -19.18 -21.52 -12.04
CA SER A 505 -18.51 -22.51 -12.85
C SER A 505 -17.25 -23.08 -12.17
N LYS A 506 -17.01 -24.40 -12.39
CA LYS A 506 -15.78 -25.07 -11.95
C LYS A 506 -14.62 -24.71 -12.86
N ILE A 507 -14.15 -23.48 -12.76
CA ILE A 507 -13.03 -22.91 -13.51
C ILE A 507 -12.05 -22.19 -12.57
N PRO A 508 -10.78 -22.02 -12.97
CA PRO A 508 -9.85 -21.15 -12.26
C PRO A 508 -10.36 -19.72 -12.21
N GLY A 509 -10.11 -19.05 -11.07
CA GLY A 509 -10.64 -17.71 -10.79
C GLY A 509 -12.04 -17.71 -10.17
N CYS A 510 -12.75 -18.85 -10.20
CA CYS A 510 -13.99 -19.06 -9.46
C CYS A 510 -13.80 -20.10 -8.34
N MET A 511 -13.10 -21.20 -8.63
CA MET A 511 -12.90 -22.31 -7.68
C MET A 511 -12.14 -21.87 -6.42
N GLU A 512 -11.25 -20.91 -6.53
CA GLU A 512 -10.45 -20.44 -5.40
C GLU A 512 -11.32 -19.75 -4.34
N SER A 513 -12.38 -19.08 -4.76
CA SER A 513 -13.30 -18.36 -3.86
C SER A 513 -14.38 -19.27 -3.24
N VAL A 514 -14.58 -20.50 -3.74
CA VAL A 514 -15.70 -21.39 -3.36
C VAL A 514 -15.21 -22.73 -2.87
N GLU A 515 -15.68 -23.17 -1.71
CA GLU A 515 -15.59 -24.52 -1.20
C GLU A 515 -16.91 -25.23 -1.53
N ASP A 516 -16.87 -26.17 -2.52
CA ASP A 516 -18.06 -26.83 -3.05
C ASP A 516 -18.86 -27.54 -1.96
N GLY A 517 -20.15 -27.18 -1.85
CA GLY A 517 -21.06 -27.68 -0.81
C GLY A 517 -20.98 -26.97 0.53
N THR A 518 -19.92 -26.19 0.81
CA THR A 518 -19.69 -25.51 2.10
C THR A 518 -19.95 -24.00 2.02
N THR A 519 -19.40 -23.31 1.01
CA THR A 519 -19.55 -21.86 0.84
C THR A 519 -20.39 -21.51 -0.40
N GLY A 520 -20.75 -22.48 -1.19
CA GLY A 520 -21.50 -22.37 -2.44
C GLY A 520 -21.43 -23.65 -3.25
N TYR A 521 -21.78 -23.57 -4.52
CA TYR A 521 -21.76 -24.73 -5.42
C TYR A 521 -20.99 -24.47 -6.71
N LEU A 522 -20.30 -25.50 -7.19
CA LEU A 522 -19.60 -25.51 -8.46
C LEU A 522 -20.39 -26.31 -9.53
N CYS A 523 -20.72 -25.67 -10.66
CA CYS A 523 -21.33 -26.31 -11.81
C CYS A 523 -20.29 -26.57 -12.92
N GLN A 524 -20.62 -27.46 -13.85
CA GLN A 524 -19.81 -27.68 -15.04
C GLN A 524 -19.92 -26.49 -16.00
N VAL A 525 -18.77 -26.01 -16.48
CA VAL A 525 -18.71 -24.89 -17.43
C VAL A 525 -19.40 -25.24 -18.74
N LYS A 526 -20.14 -24.29 -19.32
CA LYS A 526 -20.92 -24.47 -20.58
C LYS A 526 -21.94 -25.59 -20.49
N ASN A 527 -22.51 -25.83 -19.32
CA ASN A 527 -23.51 -26.86 -19.09
C ASN A 527 -24.72 -26.30 -18.35
N ALA A 528 -25.72 -25.88 -19.09
CA ALA A 528 -26.97 -25.31 -18.58
C ALA A 528 -27.71 -26.22 -17.60
N HIS A 529 -27.71 -27.54 -17.85
CA HIS A 529 -28.35 -28.51 -16.97
C HIS A 529 -27.61 -28.64 -15.63
N SER A 530 -26.27 -28.65 -15.63
CA SER A 530 -25.47 -28.65 -14.39
C SER A 530 -25.69 -27.37 -13.58
N LEU A 531 -25.80 -26.23 -14.24
CA LEU A 531 -26.11 -24.94 -13.58
C LEU A 531 -27.51 -25.02 -12.95
N TYR A 532 -28.52 -25.43 -13.70
CA TYR A 532 -29.88 -25.61 -13.19
C TYR A 532 -29.90 -26.51 -11.94
N GLN A 533 -29.24 -27.68 -12.00
CA GLN A 533 -29.17 -28.59 -10.85
C GLN A 533 -28.61 -27.93 -9.60
N LYS A 534 -27.55 -27.14 -9.73
CA LYS A 534 -26.92 -26.44 -8.57
C LYS A 534 -27.75 -25.27 -8.08
N MET A 535 -28.41 -24.53 -8.95
CA MET A 535 -29.39 -23.50 -8.56
C MET A 535 -30.61 -24.14 -7.86
N ASN A 536 -31.09 -25.28 -8.34
CA ASN A 536 -32.18 -26.03 -7.72
C ASN A 536 -31.77 -26.58 -6.34
N GLU A 537 -30.56 -27.11 -6.22
CA GLU A 537 -30.01 -27.62 -4.94
C GLU A 537 -29.96 -26.55 -3.86
N ILE A 538 -29.50 -25.33 -4.16
CA ILE A 538 -29.45 -24.25 -3.20
C ILE A 538 -30.84 -23.69 -2.87
N TYR A 539 -31.76 -23.66 -3.83
CA TYR A 539 -33.13 -23.26 -3.61
C TYR A 539 -33.82 -24.15 -2.55
N HIS A 540 -33.59 -25.46 -2.59
CA HIS A 540 -34.16 -26.43 -1.65
C HIS A 540 -33.47 -26.50 -0.29
N LYS A 541 -32.32 -25.84 -0.09
CA LYS A 541 -31.72 -25.75 1.25
C LYS A 541 -32.56 -24.91 2.19
N SER A 542 -32.56 -25.27 3.46
CA SER A 542 -33.21 -24.43 4.47
C SER A 542 -32.56 -23.03 4.52
N ARG A 543 -33.30 -22.03 4.96
CA ARG A 543 -32.76 -20.69 5.17
C ARG A 543 -31.55 -20.73 6.11
N ALA A 544 -31.61 -21.51 7.19
CA ALA A 544 -30.53 -21.65 8.15
C ALA A 544 -29.26 -22.24 7.50
N ASP A 545 -29.40 -23.26 6.62
CA ASP A 545 -28.25 -23.84 5.92
C ASP A 545 -27.60 -22.84 4.95
N ARG A 546 -28.42 -22.04 4.25
CA ARG A 546 -27.91 -20.98 3.35
C ARG A 546 -27.21 -19.87 4.08
N GLU A 547 -27.74 -19.46 5.25
CA GLU A 547 -27.11 -18.48 6.13
C GLU A 547 -25.77 -18.99 6.65
N GLU A 548 -25.70 -20.26 7.07
CA GLU A 548 -24.43 -20.87 7.49
C GLU A 548 -23.41 -20.96 6.37
N MET A 549 -23.85 -21.34 5.15
CA MET A 549 -22.98 -21.29 3.95
C MET A 549 -22.42 -19.88 3.73
N GLY A 550 -23.23 -18.84 3.91
CA GLY A 550 -22.83 -17.45 3.79
C GLY A 550 -21.80 -17.05 4.85
N LYS A 551 -21.97 -17.50 6.10
CA LYS A 551 -20.98 -17.28 7.18
C LYS A 551 -19.65 -17.95 6.89
N CYS A 552 -19.68 -19.22 6.48
CA CYS A 552 -18.47 -19.94 6.04
C CYS A 552 -17.77 -19.24 4.86
N ALA A 553 -18.54 -18.70 3.92
CA ALA A 553 -18.01 -17.94 2.79
C ALA A 553 -17.32 -16.65 3.27
N ARG A 554 -17.91 -15.91 4.20
CA ARG A 554 -17.30 -14.71 4.82
C ARG A 554 -15.99 -15.05 5.53
N ASP A 555 -15.96 -16.10 6.31
CA ASP A 555 -14.77 -16.53 7.06
C ASP A 555 -13.62 -16.90 6.12
N LYS A 556 -13.93 -17.56 5.00
CA LYS A 556 -12.95 -17.82 3.94
C LYS A 556 -12.38 -16.53 3.36
N MET A 557 -13.22 -15.53 3.10
CA MET A 557 -12.76 -14.23 2.57
C MET A 557 -11.81 -13.54 3.56
N ALA A 558 -12.13 -13.56 4.84
CA ALA A 558 -11.29 -12.97 5.88
C ALA A 558 -9.93 -13.68 6.01
N ARG A 559 -9.90 -14.99 5.85
CA ARG A 559 -8.71 -15.82 5.99
C ARG A 559 -7.77 -15.75 4.78
N GLU A 560 -8.32 -15.74 3.55
CA GLU A 560 -7.55 -16.01 2.34
C GLU A 560 -7.52 -14.84 1.35
N PHE A 561 -8.46 -13.90 1.44
CA PHE A 561 -8.67 -12.85 0.44
C PHE A 561 -8.64 -11.43 1.02
N ALA A 562 -8.25 -11.27 2.29
CA ALA A 562 -8.15 -9.93 2.91
C ALA A 562 -7.21 -9.03 2.09
N LYS A 563 -7.71 -7.87 1.68
CA LYS A 563 -7.01 -6.94 0.79
C LYS A 563 -5.67 -6.47 1.33
N ASP A 564 -5.60 -6.22 2.64
CA ASP A 564 -4.37 -5.73 3.28
C ASP A 564 -3.19 -6.69 3.10
N GLU A 565 -3.43 -8.00 3.15
CA GLU A 565 -2.38 -9.00 2.96
C GLU A 565 -1.91 -9.05 1.48
N VAL A 566 -2.84 -8.94 0.53
CA VAL A 566 -2.51 -8.85 -0.90
C VAL A 566 -1.70 -7.58 -1.20
N LEU A 567 -2.09 -6.45 -0.60
CA LEU A 567 -1.39 -5.18 -0.75
C LEU A 567 0.03 -5.24 -0.18
N LYS A 568 0.19 -5.74 1.05
CA LYS A 568 1.51 -5.91 1.70
C LYS A 568 2.43 -6.77 0.84
N MET A 569 1.94 -7.91 0.36
CA MET A 569 2.71 -8.83 -0.51
C MET A 569 3.11 -8.15 -1.82
N THR A 570 2.18 -7.43 -2.47
CA THR A 570 2.44 -6.73 -3.73
C THR A 570 3.48 -5.63 -3.55
N VAL A 571 3.31 -4.77 -2.54
CA VAL A 571 4.23 -3.66 -2.26
C VAL A 571 5.62 -4.18 -1.89
N ALA A 572 5.72 -5.22 -1.06
CA ALA A 572 7.00 -5.84 -0.73
C ALA A 572 7.75 -6.28 -1.99
N LYS A 573 7.07 -6.99 -2.92
CA LYS A 573 7.67 -7.46 -4.17
C LYS A 573 8.02 -6.34 -5.16
N VAL A 574 7.30 -5.24 -5.14
CA VAL A 574 7.61 -4.05 -5.95
C VAL A 574 8.83 -3.30 -5.39
N LYS A 575 8.97 -3.23 -4.06
CA LYS A 575 10.06 -2.52 -3.38
C LYS A 575 11.38 -3.31 -3.28
N GLU A 576 11.33 -4.68 -3.22
CA GLU A 576 12.53 -5.53 -3.33
C GLU A 576 13.37 -5.17 -4.56
#